data_d61e6f4f3fad18b67d1b44df2b2f09c7
#
_entry.id   d61e6f4f3fad18b67d1b44df2b2f09c7
#
_cell.length_a   1.000
_cell.length_b   1.000
_cell.length_c   1.000
_cell.angle_alpha   90.00
_cell.angle_beta   90.00
_cell.angle_gamma   90.00
#
_symmetry.space_group_name_H-M   'P 1'
#
loop_
_entity.id
_entity.type
_entity.pdbx_description
1 polymer ?
#
loop_
_entity_poly.entity_id
_entity_poly.type
_entity_poly.pdbx_seq_one_letter_code
_entity_poly.pdbx_strand_id
1 'polypeptide(L)'
;MDAIQITQSVAILCDGNNIERSIHAESKSNHTMVNFDELVPRLLNGRGLNRLIYFREGKAISTKFAERLHENYYGAVIPCHKSADIPLSIKATQLSSKVDTIIIMSGDSDF
;
A
#
# COMPACT_ATOMS: atom_id res chain seq x y z
N MET A 1 -3.47 36.17 -10.32
CA MET A 1 -2.49 35.35 -9.63
C MET A 1 -2.83 33.89 -9.87
N ASP A 2 -1.89 33.19 -10.38
CA ASP A 2 -2.14 31.78 -10.66
C ASP A 2 -2.38 31.04 -9.35
N ALA A 3 -3.39 30.23 -9.37
CA ALA A 3 -3.65 29.40 -8.19
C ALA A 3 -2.41 28.57 -7.89
N ILE A 4 -1.96 28.65 -6.66
CA ILE A 4 -0.90 27.77 -6.19
C ILE A 4 -1.49 26.36 -6.21
N GLN A 5 -1.03 25.57 -7.16
CA GLN A 5 -1.40 24.17 -7.18
C GLN A 5 -0.66 23.48 -6.04
N ILE A 6 -1.35 23.31 -4.95
CA ILE A 6 -0.85 22.45 -3.89
C ILE A 6 -1.11 21.02 -4.36
N THR A 7 -0.07 20.40 -4.90
CA THR A 7 -0.15 18.99 -5.24
C THR A 7 -0.11 18.22 -3.93
N GLN A 8 -1.26 17.73 -3.49
CA GLN A 8 -1.31 16.89 -2.31
C GLN A 8 -0.60 15.58 -2.60
N SER A 9 0.24 15.17 -1.67
CA SER A 9 0.95 13.90 -1.78
C SER A 9 0.32 12.85 -0.88
N VAL A 10 0.23 11.63 -1.39
CA VAL A 10 -0.41 10.51 -0.71
C VAL A 10 0.57 9.35 -0.58
N ALA A 11 0.66 8.78 0.61
CA ALA A 11 1.34 7.50 0.83
C ALA A 11 0.30 6.41 1.03
N ILE A 12 0.50 5.27 0.40
CA ILE A 12 -0.36 4.10 0.54
C ILE A 12 0.42 3.02 1.26
N LEU A 13 -0.09 2.56 2.41
CA LEU A 13 0.52 1.52 3.21
C LEU A 13 -0.39 0.30 3.21
N CYS A 14 0.13 -0.85 2.78
CA CYS A 14 -0.66 -2.06 2.60
C CYS A 14 -0.25 -3.13 3.61
N ASP A 15 -1.21 -3.65 4.35
CA ASP A 15 -1.03 -4.88 5.12
C ASP A 15 -1.26 -6.06 4.18
N GLY A 16 -0.17 -6.53 3.58
CA GLY A 16 -0.24 -7.49 2.49
C GLY A 16 -0.90 -8.80 2.85
N ASN A 17 -0.60 -9.35 4.03
CA ASN A 17 -1.16 -10.64 4.43
C ASN A 17 -2.67 -10.53 4.64
N ASN A 18 -3.14 -9.48 5.28
CA ASN A 18 -4.57 -9.27 5.47
C ASN A 18 -5.30 -9.05 4.16
N ILE A 19 -4.73 -8.24 3.27
CA ILE A 19 -5.31 -8.00 1.95
C ILE A 19 -5.43 -9.30 1.16
N GLU A 20 -4.35 -10.08 1.13
CA GLU A 20 -4.35 -11.36 0.40
C GLU A 20 -5.36 -12.33 0.96
N ARG A 21 -5.47 -12.43 2.29
CA ARG A 21 -6.46 -13.31 2.93
C ARG A 21 -7.88 -12.90 2.58
N SER A 22 -8.19 -11.62 2.59
CA SER A 22 -9.52 -11.14 2.24
C SER A 22 -9.87 -11.42 0.78
N ILE A 23 -8.95 -11.19 -0.13
CA ILE A 23 -9.16 -11.45 -1.55
C ILE A 23 -9.33 -12.95 -1.81
N HIS A 24 -8.49 -13.78 -1.19
CA HIS A 24 -8.58 -15.22 -1.36
C HIS A 24 -9.89 -15.77 -0.80
N ALA A 25 -10.37 -15.22 0.30
CA ALA A 25 -11.65 -15.62 0.88
C ALA A 25 -12.83 -15.27 -0.03
N GLU A 26 -12.83 -14.10 -0.64
CA GLU A 26 -13.91 -13.66 -1.54
C GLU A 26 -13.87 -14.38 -2.88
N SER A 27 -12.69 -14.50 -3.47
CA SER A 27 -12.53 -15.08 -4.80
C SER A 27 -12.46 -16.61 -4.78
N LYS A 28 -12.25 -17.20 -3.62
CA LYS A 28 -12.02 -18.65 -3.45
C LYS A 28 -10.80 -19.14 -4.23
N SER A 29 -9.83 -18.25 -4.46
CA SER A 29 -8.61 -18.55 -5.20
C SER A 29 -7.40 -18.01 -4.44
N ASN A 30 -6.38 -18.87 -4.30
CA ASN A 30 -5.13 -18.47 -3.64
C ASN A 30 -4.18 -17.69 -4.56
N HIS A 31 -4.60 -17.47 -5.81
CA HIS A 31 -3.76 -16.80 -6.80
C HIS A 31 -4.24 -15.39 -7.13
N THR A 32 -5.40 -15.00 -6.63
CA THR A 32 -5.95 -13.68 -6.88
C THR A 32 -5.14 -12.61 -6.12
N MET A 33 -4.75 -11.57 -6.80
CA MET A 33 -4.01 -10.44 -6.23
C MET A 33 -4.75 -9.13 -6.49
N VAL A 34 -4.41 -8.11 -5.72
CA VAL A 34 -4.96 -6.77 -5.90
C VAL A 34 -4.53 -6.21 -7.26
N ASN A 35 -5.49 -5.68 -7.99
CA ASN A 35 -5.20 -4.94 -9.20
C ASN A 35 -4.87 -3.48 -8.85
N PHE A 36 -3.60 -3.22 -8.60
CA PHE A 36 -3.14 -1.90 -8.22
C PHE A 36 -3.32 -0.88 -9.33
N ASP A 37 -3.24 -1.30 -10.59
CA ASP A 37 -3.41 -0.39 -11.74
C ASP A 37 -4.80 0.23 -11.76
N GLU A 38 -5.80 -0.48 -11.25
CA GLU A 38 -7.16 0.04 -11.13
C GLU A 38 -7.38 0.74 -9.81
N LEU A 39 -6.86 0.19 -8.72
CA LEU A 39 -7.13 0.67 -7.37
C LEU A 39 -6.40 1.96 -7.04
N VAL A 40 -5.12 2.07 -7.38
CA VAL A 40 -4.29 3.22 -7.00
C VAL A 40 -4.86 4.53 -7.54
N PRO A 41 -5.23 4.66 -8.83
CA PRO A 41 -5.83 5.90 -9.32
C PRO A 41 -7.10 6.31 -8.58
N ARG A 42 -7.92 5.34 -8.19
CA ARG A 42 -9.14 5.61 -7.42
C ARG A 42 -8.84 6.13 -6.03
N LEU A 43 -7.85 5.55 -5.36
CA LEU A 43 -7.44 5.98 -4.02
C LEU A 43 -6.83 7.38 -4.06
N LEU A 44 -6.05 7.67 -5.08
CA LEU A 44 -5.40 8.97 -5.20
C LEU A 44 -6.39 10.09 -5.48
N ASN A 45 -7.43 9.82 -6.26
CA ASN A 45 -8.45 10.80 -6.60
C ASN A 45 -7.85 12.12 -7.11
N GLY A 46 -6.94 12.02 -8.07
CA GLY A 46 -6.27 13.17 -8.67
C GLY A 46 -5.06 13.70 -7.91
N ARG A 47 -4.75 13.14 -6.73
CA ARG A 47 -3.59 13.55 -5.94
C ARG A 47 -2.34 12.80 -6.39
N GLY A 48 -1.17 13.30 -6.01
CA GLY A 48 0.09 12.67 -6.36
C GLY A 48 0.46 11.52 -5.42
N LEU A 49 0.98 10.44 -5.96
CA LEU A 49 1.48 9.34 -5.17
C LEU A 49 2.92 9.62 -4.73
N ASN A 50 3.15 9.66 -3.42
CA ASN A 50 4.49 9.76 -2.86
C ASN A 50 5.16 8.39 -2.88
N ARG A 51 4.51 7.39 -2.30
CA ARG A 51 5.00 6.02 -2.30
C ARG A 51 3.90 5.04 -1.91
N LEU A 52 4.10 3.79 -2.31
CA LEU A 52 3.27 2.66 -1.90
C LEU A 52 4.17 1.63 -1.23
N ILE A 53 3.85 1.25 0.01
CA ILE A 53 4.64 0.27 0.75
C ILE A 53 3.75 -0.93 1.08
N TYR A 54 4.24 -2.11 0.71
CA TYR A 54 3.53 -3.36 0.90
C TYR A 54 4.26 -4.16 1.98
N PHE A 55 3.63 -4.30 3.14
CA PHE A 55 4.18 -5.05 4.25
C PHE A 55 3.73 -6.50 4.16
N ARG A 56 4.64 -7.42 4.29
CA ARG A 56 4.32 -8.83 4.23
C ARG A 56 5.13 -9.63 5.22
N GLU A 57 4.45 -10.41 6.05
CA GLU A 57 5.10 -11.35 6.96
C GLU A 57 5.35 -12.68 6.26
N GLY A 58 6.36 -13.42 6.76
CA GLY A 58 6.67 -14.75 6.28
C GLY A 58 7.62 -14.76 5.10
N LYS A 59 7.39 -15.67 4.17
CA LYS A 59 8.31 -15.90 3.05
C LYS A 59 8.35 -14.72 2.09
N ALA A 60 9.49 -14.57 1.42
CA ALA A 60 9.69 -13.53 0.45
C ALA A 60 8.61 -13.54 -0.64
N ILE A 61 8.17 -12.36 -0.99
CA ILE A 61 7.24 -12.15 -2.10
C ILE A 61 8.01 -12.30 -3.42
N SER A 62 7.30 -12.52 -4.51
CA SER A 62 7.97 -12.70 -5.81
C SER A 62 8.72 -11.42 -6.21
N THR A 63 9.88 -11.61 -6.82
CA THR A 63 10.71 -10.51 -7.31
C THR A 63 9.96 -9.65 -8.34
N LYS A 64 9.16 -10.28 -9.19
CA LYS A 64 8.36 -9.56 -10.20
C LYS A 64 7.36 -8.61 -9.57
N PHE A 65 6.73 -9.02 -8.49
CA PHE A 65 5.78 -8.17 -7.78
C PHE A 65 6.48 -6.96 -7.16
N ALA A 66 7.61 -7.20 -6.50
CA ALA A 66 8.39 -6.13 -5.88
C ALA A 66 8.90 -5.13 -6.94
N GLU A 67 9.38 -5.62 -8.07
CA GLU A 67 9.83 -4.77 -9.17
C GLU A 67 8.69 -3.93 -9.73
N ARG A 68 7.52 -4.52 -9.89
CA ARG A 68 6.34 -3.80 -10.39
C ARG A 68 5.93 -2.66 -9.45
N LEU A 69 5.95 -2.90 -8.15
CA LEU A 69 5.66 -1.86 -7.18
C LEU A 69 6.68 -0.73 -7.25
N HIS A 70 7.96 -1.09 -7.38
CA HIS A 70 9.03 -0.12 -7.45
C HIS A 70 8.92 0.75 -8.71
N GLU A 71 8.68 0.13 -9.86
CA GLU A 71 8.67 0.84 -11.14
C GLU A 71 7.43 1.68 -11.34
N ASN A 72 6.26 1.17 -10.95
CA ASN A 72 4.98 1.80 -11.28
C ASN A 72 4.43 2.68 -10.14
N TYR A 73 4.82 2.43 -8.89
CA TYR A 73 4.17 3.07 -7.74
C TYR A 73 5.16 3.64 -6.73
N TYR A 74 6.42 3.79 -7.11
CA TYR A 74 7.48 4.25 -6.20
C TYR A 74 7.47 3.44 -4.91
N GLY A 75 7.24 2.16 -5.03
CA GLY A 75 6.93 1.29 -3.92
C GLY A 75 8.03 0.34 -3.52
N ALA A 76 7.82 -0.30 -2.39
CA ALA A 76 8.70 -1.32 -1.87
C ALA A 76 7.90 -2.37 -1.11
N VAL A 77 8.44 -3.58 -1.07
CA VAL A 77 7.93 -4.64 -0.20
C VAL A 77 8.83 -4.70 1.02
N ILE A 78 8.24 -4.58 2.20
CA ILE A 78 8.98 -4.66 3.47
C ILE A 78 8.59 -5.95 4.18
N PRO A 79 9.55 -6.86 4.38
CA PRO A 79 9.28 -8.09 5.12
C PRO A 79 9.11 -7.83 6.61
N CYS A 80 8.22 -8.57 7.24
CA CYS A 80 7.95 -8.48 8.68
C CYS A 80 8.08 -9.86 9.31
N HIS A 81 8.59 -9.91 10.55
CA HIS A 81 8.74 -11.18 11.26
C HIS A 81 7.43 -11.71 11.82
N LYS A 82 6.55 -10.80 12.19
CA LYS A 82 5.25 -11.12 12.78
C LYS A 82 4.20 -10.31 12.06
N SER A 83 3.21 -9.80 12.80
CA SER A 83 2.19 -8.93 12.24
C SER A 83 2.80 -7.68 11.59
N ALA A 84 2.19 -7.21 10.52
CA ALA A 84 2.57 -5.97 9.86
C ALA A 84 2.14 -4.73 10.66
N ASP A 85 1.34 -4.89 11.71
CA ASP A 85 0.74 -3.76 12.45
C ASP A 85 1.77 -2.78 12.99
N ILE A 86 2.83 -3.28 13.65
CA ILE A 86 3.85 -2.41 14.23
C ILE A 86 4.70 -1.73 13.18
N PRO A 87 5.31 -2.45 12.21
CA PRO A 87 6.08 -1.79 11.16
C PRO A 87 5.26 -0.79 10.34
N LEU A 88 4.00 -1.11 10.07
CA LEU A 88 3.10 -0.22 9.34
C LEU A 88 2.84 1.06 10.13
N SER A 89 2.56 0.94 11.43
CA SER A 89 2.31 2.09 12.30
C SER A 89 3.55 2.98 12.42
N ILE A 90 4.72 2.40 12.54
CA ILE A 90 5.98 3.15 12.59
C ILE A 90 6.18 3.92 11.30
N LYS A 91 5.95 3.28 10.15
CA LYS A 91 6.09 3.93 8.84
C LYS A 91 5.08 5.06 8.67
N ALA A 92 3.84 4.84 9.10
CA ALA A 92 2.81 5.89 9.05
C ALA A 92 3.24 7.11 9.86
N THR A 93 3.78 6.89 11.06
CA THR A 93 4.29 7.98 11.90
C THR A 93 5.44 8.72 11.23
N GLN A 94 6.38 7.99 10.64
CA GLN A 94 7.52 8.59 9.93
C GLN A 94 7.08 9.42 8.73
N LEU A 95 6.06 8.99 8.02
CA LEU A 95 5.58 9.66 6.81
C LEU A 95 4.62 10.80 7.10
N SER A 96 4.05 10.87 8.30
CA SER A 96 3.02 11.86 8.62
C SER A 96 3.47 13.30 8.43
N SER A 97 4.77 13.58 8.55
CA SER A 97 5.32 14.91 8.31
C SER A 97 5.76 15.16 6.87
N LYS A 98 5.70 14.13 6.01
CA LYS A 98 6.23 14.21 4.64
C LYS A 98 5.14 14.15 3.57
N VAL A 99 3.95 13.69 3.93
CA VAL A 99 2.83 13.55 3.01
C VAL A 99 1.59 14.17 3.61
N ASP A 100 0.65 14.54 2.74
CA ASP A 100 -0.61 15.16 3.18
C ASP A 100 -1.62 14.13 3.65
N THR A 101 -1.60 12.96 3.07
CA THR A 101 -2.58 11.90 3.37
C THR A 101 -1.89 10.54 3.40
N ILE A 102 -2.25 9.74 4.38
CA ILE A 102 -1.82 8.34 4.45
C ILE A 102 -3.05 7.47 4.32
N ILE A 103 -3.04 6.57 3.35
CA ILE A 103 -4.10 5.59 3.15
C ILE A 103 -3.57 4.24 3.63
N ILE A 104 -4.28 3.65 4.57
CA ILE A 104 -3.92 2.32 5.08
C ILE A 104 -4.89 1.32 4.48
N MET A 105 -4.35 0.37 3.72
CA MET A 105 -5.11 -0.74 3.16
C MET A 105 -4.92 -1.96 4.04
N SER A 106 -6.00 -2.41 4.62
CA SER A 106 -6.03 -3.66 5.38
C SER A 106 -7.27 -4.43 4.98
N GLY A 107 -7.17 -5.75 4.96
CA GLY A 107 -8.33 -6.59 4.72
C GLY A 107 -9.13 -6.86 5.98
N ASP A 108 -8.76 -6.25 7.08
CA ASP A 108 -9.43 -6.46 8.36
C ASP A 108 -10.71 -5.62 8.43
N SER A 109 -11.85 -6.29 8.60
CA SER A 109 -13.15 -5.64 8.65
C SER A 109 -13.39 -4.87 9.95
N ASP A 110 -12.51 -5.01 10.93
CA ASP A 110 -12.64 -4.31 12.22
C ASP A 110 -12.07 -2.89 12.21
N PHE A 111 -11.57 -2.46 11.09
CA PHE A 111 -11.10 -1.09 10.90
C PHE A 111 -12.22 -0.17 10.43
#